data_ab1da707e3b76db2970cb4513b9252e8
#
_entry.id   ab1da707e3b76db2970cb4513b9252e8
#
_cell.length_a   1.000
_cell.length_b   1.000
_cell.length_c   1.000
_cell.angle_alpha   90.00
_cell.angle_beta   90.00
_cell.angle_gamma   90.00
#
_symmetry.space_group_name_H-M   'P 1'
#
loop_
_entity.id
_entity.type
_entity.pdbx_description
1 polymer ?
#
loop_
_entity_poly.entity_id
_entity_poly.type
_entity_poly.pdbx_seq_one_letter_code
_entity_poly.pdbx_strand_id
1 'polypeptide(L)'
;MSNGKTDAPDQTRPPQHQDRQPGREAEMQPRPRYQAPTYKPAGKLTGKVALVTGGDSGIGRAASVLFAREGADVAVAYLDEHEDAQETKRAIEAEGRRCILLAGDVGSSRFCAESVARVIEKLARLDVLVNNAAEQHPRENLEDISDEQLEKTFRTNVFAYFYLAREALKFLPDDGAIINTTSVTAYRGSPHLIDYSSTKGAIVAFTRSLAISLADRGIRVNAVAPGPIWTPLIPSTFDADHTSKFGADVPMQRPGEPEEVAPAFVFLACGDSSYMTGQVLHPNGGEVVNA
;
A
#
# COMPACT_ATOMS: atom_id res chain seq x y z
N MET A 1 -22.38 22.83 -27.20
CA MET A 1 -22.69 21.85 -26.15
C MET A 1 -21.81 22.22 -24.97
N SER A 2 -22.38 22.83 -23.92
CA SER A 2 -21.64 23.21 -22.71
C SER A 2 -21.22 21.95 -21.98
N ASN A 3 -19.92 21.70 -21.86
CA ASN A 3 -19.39 20.72 -20.89
C ASN A 3 -19.78 21.21 -19.49
N GLY A 4 -20.86 20.68 -18.96
CA GLY A 4 -21.19 20.84 -17.55
C GLY A 4 -20.11 20.16 -16.70
N LYS A 5 -19.10 20.91 -16.29
CA LYS A 5 -18.34 20.55 -15.11
C LYS A 5 -19.35 20.60 -13.95
N THR A 6 -19.73 19.44 -13.43
CA THR A 6 -20.38 19.39 -12.13
C THR A 6 -19.34 19.91 -11.13
N ASP A 7 -19.64 20.99 -10.44
CA ASP A 7 -18.76 21.53 -9.40
C ASP A 7 -18.41 20.40 -8.42
N ALA A 8 -17.13 20.34 -8.02
CA ALA A 8 -16.67 19.37 -7.04
C ALA A 8 -17.47 19.57 -5.73
N PRO A 9 -17.79 18.50 -5.00
CA PRO A 9 -18.52 18.63 -3.74
C PRO A 9 -17.69 19.44 -2.73
N ASP A 10 -18.33 20.33 -2.01
CA ASP A 10 -17.69 21.16 -0.98
C ASP A 10 -17.08 20.31 0.13
N GLN A 11 -17.60 19.13 0.35
CA GLN A 11 -17.13 18.22 1.39
C GLN A 11 -17.36 16.75 0.99
N THR A 12 -16.32 15.92 1.18
CA THR A 12 -16.34 14.47 0.94
C THR A 12 -16.23 13.66 2.24
N ARG A 13 -15.60 14.24 3.26
CA ARG A 13 -15.37 13.63 4.58
C ARG A 13 -15.54 14.68 5.68
N PRO A 14 -15.84 14.29 6.93
CA PRO A 14 -15.77 15.20 8.07
C PRO A 14 -14.36 15.78 8.24
N PRO A 15 -14.21 17.07 8.57
CA PRO A 15 -12.92 17.67 8.86
C PRO A 15 -12.29 17.00 10.08
N GLN A 16 -11.05 16.51 9.92
CA GLN A 16 -10.28 15.86 10.99
C GLN A 16 -8.79 15.88 10.68
N HIS A 17 -7.98 15.81 11.72
CA HIS A 17 -6.52 15.81 11.66
C HIS A 17 -5.95 14.94 12.78
N GLN A 18 -4.74 14.39 12.58
CA GLN A 18 -3.97 13.65 13.58
C GLN A 18 -2.55 14.19 13.64
N ASP A 19 -2.06 14.53 14.84
CA ASP A 19 -0.75 15.16 15.06
C ASP A 19 0.42 14.16 15.02
N ARG A 20 0.22 12.99 14.43
CA ARG A 20 1.26 11.96 14.33
C ARG A 20 1.22 11.26 12.98
N GLN A 21 2.39 10.75 12.56
CA GLN A 21 2.51 9.82 11.43
C GLN A 21 3.42 8.64 11.83
N PRO A 22 2.97 7.37 11.61
CA PRO A 22 1.71 6.97 10.99
C PRO A 22 0.47 7.37 11.79
N GLY A 23 -0.65 7.60 11.08
CA GLY A 23 -1.94 7.85 11.70
C GLY A 23 -2.60 6.58 12.21
N ARG A 24 -3.56 6.72 13.13
CA ARG A 24 -4.34 5.62 13.70
C ARG A 24 -5.70 5.51 13.03
N GLU A 25 -6.01 4.35 12.47
CA GLU A 25 -7.29 4.11 11.82
C GLU A 25 -8.46 4.11 12.82
N ALA A 26 -8.19 3.65 14.04
CA ALA A 26 -9.18 3.63 15.11
C ALA A 26 -9.74 5.02 15.46
N GLU A 27 -8.99 6.10 15.21
CA GLU A 27 -9.35 7.49 15.49
C GLU A 27 -10.10 8.17 14.33
N MET A 28 -10.20 7.53 13.15
CA MET A 28 -10.84 8.13 11.97
C MET A 28 -12.37 8.06 12.00
N GLN A 29 -13.03 9.10 11.45
CA GLN A 29 -14.48 9.17 11.29
C GLN A 29 -14.86 9.68 9.88
N PRO A 30 -15.64 8.88 9.09
CA PRO A 30 -15.88 7.46 9.32
C PRO A 30 -14.59 6.65 9.24
N ARG A 31 -14.55 5.48 9.87
CA ARG A 31 -13.44 4.55 9.69
C ARG A 31 -13.37 4.08 8.23
N PRO A 32 -12.17 3.87 7.68
CA PRO A 32 -11.99 3.28 6.35
C PRO A 32 -12.65 1.90 6.24
N ARG A 33 -13.24 1.61 5.10
CA ARG A 33 -13.82 0.30 4.82
C ARG A 33 -12.74 -0.62 4.25
N TYR A 34 -12.56 -1.78 4.88
CA TYR A 34 -11.54 -2.75 4.48
C TYR A 34 -12.09 -4.17 4.28
N GLN A 35 -13.34 -4.42 4.68
CA GLN A 35 -13.89 -5.78 4.75
C GLN A 35 -14.39 -6.32 3.41
N ALA A 36 -14.67 -5.47 2.43
CA ALA A 36 -15.19 -5.85 1.11
C ALA A 36 -16.30 -6.92 1.18
N PRO A 37 -17.48 -6.63 1.77
CA PRO A 37 -18.51 -7.64 2.03
C PRO A 37 -19.10 -8.27 0.78
N THR A 38 -18.97 -7.61 -0.38
CA THR A 38 -19.44 -8.11 -1.67
C THR A 38 -18.39 -8.96 -2.41
N TYR A 39 -17.14 -8.97 -1.94
CA TYR A 39 -16.07 -9.77 -2.53
C TYR A 39 -16.33 -11.26 -2.33
N LYS A 40 -16.31 -12.03 -3.43
CA LYS A 40 -16.51 -13.47 -3.42
C LYS A 40 -15.16 -14.16 -3.62
N PRO A 41 -14.62 -14.82 -2.58
CA PRO A 41 -13.35 -15.53 -2.70
C PRO A 41 -13.47 -16.77 -3.59
N ALA A 42 -12.35 -17.14 -4.18
CA ALA A 42 -12.22 -18.33 -5.03
C ALA A 42 -11.04 -19.23 -4.61
N GLY A 43 -10.43 -18.98 -3.46
CA GLY A 43 -9.29 -19.74 -2.96
C GLY A 43 -8.00 -19.54 -3.74
N LYS A 44 -7.84 -18.38 -4.39
CA LYS A 44 -6.74 -18.07 -5.33
C LYS A 44 -5.35 -18.08 -4.69
N LEU A 45 -5.28 -17.91 -3.36
CA LEU A 45 -4.04 -17.89 -2.60
C LEU A 45 -3.96 -19.02 -1.57
N THR A 46 -4.73 -20.10 -1.77
CA THR A 46 -4.74 -21.25 -0.87
C THR A 46 -3.33 -21.83 -0.68
N GLY A 47 -2.90 -21.92 0.58
CA GLY A 47 -1.57 -22.44 0.96
C GLY A 47 -0.39 -21.51 0.68
N LYS A 48 -0.63 -20.28 0.23
CA LYS A 48 0.38 -19.25 0.07
C LYS A 48 0.61 -18.48 1.37
N VAL A 49 1.73 -17.79 1.46
CA VAL A 49 2.09 -16.88 2.55
C VAL A 49 2.47 -15.52 1.98
N ALA A 50 1.86 -14.48 2.52
CA ALA A 50 2.15 -13.10 2.14
C ALA A 50 2.82 -12.32 3.29
N LEU A 51 3.79 -11.47 2.97
CA LEU A 51 4.31 -10.42 3.84
C LEU A 51 3.81 -9.07 3.33
N VAL A 52 3.08 -8.32 4.17
CA VAL A 52 2.51 -7.01 3.83
C VAL A 52 3.05 -5.95 4.78
N THR A 53 3.73 -4.93 4.26
CA THR A 53 4.19 -3.78 5.04
C THR A 53 3.13 -2.68 5.12
N GLY A 54 3.00 -2.02 6.29
CA GLY A 54 1.87 -1.13 6.55
C GLY A 54 0.54 -1.89 6.47
N GLY A 55 0.55 -3.17 6.89
CA GLY A 55 -0.62 -4.04 6.85
C GLY A 55 -1.56 -3.87 8.04
N ASP A 56 -1.22 -3.00 8.98
CA ASP A 56 -2.00 -2.66 10.18
C ASP A 56 -3.25 -1.86 9.86
N SER A 57 -3.26 -1.09 8.79
CA SER A 57 -4.33 -0.13 8.47
C SER A 57 -4.51 0.08 6.97
N GLY A 58 -5.53 0.83 6.57
CA GLY A 58 -5.77 1.30 5.22
C GLY A 58 -5.69 0.21 4.14
N ILE A 59 -4.98 0.52 3.05
CA ILE A 59 -4.84 -0.37 1.89
C ILE A 59 -4.15 -1.68 2.30
N GLY A 60 -3.10 -1.61 3.13
CA GLY A 60 -2.38 -2.79 3.58
C GLY A 60 -3.24 -3.74 4.40
N ARG A 61 -4.09 -3.23 5.31
CA ARG A 61 -5.08 -4.03 6.03
C ARG A 61 -6.07 -4.69 5.07
N ALA A 62 -6.67 -3.92 4.17
CA ALA A 62 -7.65 -4.44 3.23
C ALA A 62 -7.05 -5.54 2.33
N ALA A 63 -5.83 -5.36 1.81
CA ALA A 63 -5.12 -6.36 1.04
C ALA A 63 -4.85 -7.63 1.89
N SER A 64 -4.39 -7.47 3.13
CA SER A 64 -4.12 -8.57 4.06
C SER A 64 -5.36 -9.40 4.36
N VAL A 65 -6.50 -8.75 4.60
CA VAL A 65 -7.78 -9.43 4.86
C VAL A 65 -8.28 -10.17 3.62
N LEU A 66 -8.18 -9.57 2.43
CA LEU A 66 -8.57 -10.27 1.19
C LEU A 66 -7.62 -11.43 0.85
N PHE A 67 -6.33 -11.31 1.13
CA PHE A 67 -5.39 -12.43 0.99
C PHE A 67 -5.75 -13.60 1.90
N ALA A 68 -6.12 -13.31 3.15
CA ALA A 68 -6.59 -14.33 4.09
C ALA A 68 -7.89 -14.99 3.59
N ARG A 69 -8.83 -14.19 3.10
CA ARG A 69 -10.09 -14.68 2.52
C ARG A 69 -9.86 -15.56 1.28
N GLU A 70 -8.80 -15.29 0.51
CA GLU A 70 -8.36 -16.15 -0.61
C GLU A 70 -7.51 -17.35 -0.18
N GLY A 71 -7.29 -17.54 1.12
CA GLY A 71 -6.65 -18.73 1.68
C GLY A 71 -5.17 -18.59 2.02
N ALA A 72 -4.60 -17.38 2.01
CA ALA A 72 -3.21 -17.15 2.40
C ALA A 72 -3.06 -16.95 3.91
N ASP A 73 -1.94 -17.40 4.48
CA ASP A 73 -1.46 -16.92 5.77
C ASP A 73 -0.72 -15.59 5.58
N VAL A 74 -0.80 -14.68 6.55
CA VAL A 74 -0.30 -13.31 6.36
C VAL A 74 0.62 -12.89 7.50
N ALA A 75 1.77 -12.31 7.14
CA ALA A 75 2.62 -11.54 8.04
C ALA A 75 2.36 -10.04 7.82
N VAL A 76 2.06 -9.32 8.88
CA VAL A 76 1.78 -7.88 8.88
C VAL A 76 2.95 -7.17 9.53
N ALA A 77 3.71 -6.39 8.74
CA ALA A 77 4.75 -5.50 9.25
C ALA A 77 4.18 -4.08 9.39
N TYR A 78 4.44 -3.44 10.53
CA TYR A 78 3.94 -2.12 10.89
C TYR A 78 4.92 -1.42 11.83
N LEU A 79 4.80 -0.10 12.03
CA LEU A 79 5.75 0.63 12.86
C LEU A 79 5.43 0.47 14.36
N ASP A 80 4.38 1.13 14.86
CA ASP A 80 4.03 1.17 16.29
C ASP A 80 2.50 1.25 16.57
N GLU A 81 1.65 1.09 15.54
CA GLU A 81 0.19 1.11 15.63
C GLU A 81 -0.37 -0.24 16.12
N HIS A 82 -0.01 -0.63 17.36
CA HIS A 82 -0.30 -1.96 17.90
C HIS A 82 -1.78 -2.32 17.92
N GLU A 83 -2.67 -1.38 18.24
CA GLU A 83 -4.12 -1.61 18.29
C GLU A 83 -4.69 -1.90 16.91
N ASP A 84 -4.31 -1.09 15.91
CA ASP A 84 -4.70 -1.28 14.52
C ASP A 84 -4.17 -2.60 13.95
N ALA A 85 -2.91 -2.95 14.27
CA ALA A 85 -2.31 -4.22 13.89
C ALA A 85 -3.03 -5.43 14.51
N GLN A 86 -3.44 -5.34 15.78
CA GLN A 86 -4.22 -6.38 16.45
C GLN A 86 -5.62 -6.52 15.83
N GLU A 87 -6.24 -5.44 15.39
CA GLU A 87 -7.51 -5.49 14.65
C GLU A 87 -7.35 -6.23 13.33
N THR A 88 -6.31 -5.90 12.55
CA THR A 88 -5.96 -6.61 11.31
C THR A 88 -5.74 -8.10 11.56
N LYS A 89 -4.99 -8.44 12.61
CA LYS A 89 -4.76 -9.84 12.98
C LYS A 89 -6.07 -10.57 13.27
N ARG A 90 -6.96 -9.97 14.08
CA ARG A 90 -8.28 -10.58 14.37
C ARG A 90 -9.11 -10.78 13.10
N ALA A 91 -9.06 -9.82 12.15
CA ALA A 91 -9.78 -9.92 10.88
C ALA A 91 -9.24 -11.07 10.01
N ILE A 92 -7.91 -11.24 9.93
CA ILE A 92 -7.27 -12.35 9.22
C ILE A 92 -7.60 -13.71 9.87
N GLU A 93 -7.54 -13.79 11.20
CA GLU A 93 -7.85 -15.01 11.95
C GLU A 93 -9.33 -15.39 11.85
N ALA A 94 -10.23 -14.42 11.71
CA ALA A 94 -11.67 -14.65 11.44
C ALA A 94 -11.92 -15.30 10.06
N GLU A 95 -11.03 -15.11 9.08
CA GLU A 95 -11.03 -15.82 7.79
C GLU A 95 -10.39 -17.22 7.90
N GLY A 96 -10.05 -17.69 9.11
CA GLY A 96 -9.45 -19.00 9.37
C GLY A 96 -7.98 -19.12 8.99
N ARG A 97 -7.26 -18.01 8.86
CA ARG A 97 -5.84 -18.00 8.45
C ARG A 97 -4.92 -17.55 9.59
N ARG A 98 -3.65 -17.97 9.51
CA ARG A 98 -2.65 -17.57 10.49
C ARG A 98 -2.20 -16.14 10.20
N CYS A 99 -2.00 -15.37 11.28
CA CYS A 99 -1.43 -14.03 11.19
C CYS A 99 -0.28 -13.85 12.20
N ILE A 100 0.85 -13.34 11.73
CA ILE A 100 1.94 -12.87 12.61
C ILE A 100 2.11 -11.37 12.47
N LEU A 101 2.42 -10.71 13.58
CA LEU A 101 2.67 -9.28 13.66
C LEU A 101 4.15 -8.99 13.85
N LEU A 102 4.69 -8.06 13.07
CA LEU A 102 6.09 -7.68 13.00
C LEU A 102 6.20 -6.17 13.22
N ALA A 103 6.38 -5.74 14.47
CA ALA A 103 6.51 -4.33 14.83
C ALA A 103 7.94 -3.85 14.62
N GLY A 104 8.13 -2.75 13.88
CA GLY A 104 9.41 -2.09 13.67
C GLY A 104 9.49 -1.27 12.40
N ASP A 105 10.59 -0.53 12.26
CA ASP A 105 10.82 0.40 11.15
C ASP A 105 11.36 -0.32 9.89
N VAL A 106 10.57 -0.30 8.81
CA VAL A 106 10.98 -0.85 7.50
C VAL A 106 12.15 -0.07 6.87
N GLY A 107 12.41 1.16 7.30
CA GLY A 107 13.60 1.92 6.91
C GLY A 107 14.91 1.31 7.44
N SER A 108 14.83 0.35 8.37
CA SER A 108 15.96 -0.42 8.88
C SER A 108 16.18 -1.71 8.07
N SER A 109 17.31 -1.82 7.38
CA SER A 109 17.67 -3.03 6.64
C SER A 109 17.75 -4.27 7.56
N ARG A 110 18.17 -4.09 8.83
CA ARG A 110 18.21 -5.14 9.83
C ARG A 110 16.79 -5.63 10.16
N PHE A 111 15.84 -4.72 10.42
CA PHE A 111 14.45 -5.09 10.67
C PHE A 111 13.84 -5.84 9.49
N CYS A 112 14.11 -5.39 8.25
CA CYS A 112 13.64 -6.08 7.04
C CYS A 112 14.15 -7.53 6.95
N ALA A 113 15.44 -7.75 7.23
CA ALA A 113 16.03 -9.09 7.25
C ALA A 113 15.43 -9.97 8.36
N GLU A 114 15.31 -9.45 9.58
CA GLU A 114 14.70 -10.14 10.71
C GLU A 114 13.22 -10.47 10.45
N SER A 115 12.49 -9.56 9.79
CA SER A 115 11.09 -9.77 9.43
C SER A 115 10.91 -10.92 8.46
N VAL A 116 11.68 -10.98 7.38
CA VAL A 116 11.63 -12.09 6.41
C VAL A 116 12.03 -13.42 7.08
N ALA A 117 13.10 -13.42 7.87
CA ALA A 117 13.52 -14.61 8.61
C ALA A 117 12.41 -15.12 9.54
N ARG A 118 11.70 -14.22 10.22
CA ARG A 118 10.60 -14.56 11.11
C ARG A 118 9.37 -15.08 10.36
N VAL A 119 9.09 -14.59 9.15
CA VAL A 119 8.04 -15.16 8.27
C VAL A 119 8.38 -16.63 7.98
N ILE A 120 9.60 -16.92 7.57
CA ILE A 120 10.03 -18.29 7.26
C ILE A 120 9.99 -19.18 8.50
N GLU A 121 10.47 -18.68 9.66
CA GLU A 121 10.42 -19.43 10.93
C GLU A 121 8.99 -19.80 11.34
N LYS A 122 8.04 -18.86 11.24
CA LYS A 122 6.69 -19.02 11.79
C LYS A 122 5.67 -19.58 10.80
N LEU A 123 5.83 -19.26 9.51
CA LEU A 123 4.88 -19.62 8.46
C LEU A 123 5.46 -20.60 7.42
N ALA A 124 6.75 -20.93 7.52
CA ALA A 124 7.50 -21.93 6.76
C ALA A 124 7.78 -21.60 5.29
N ARG A 125 7.21 -20.50 4.73
CA ARG A 125 7.40 -20.09 3.34
C ARG A 125 7.10 -18.60 3.17
N LEU A 126 7.43 -18.04 2.01
CA LEU A 126 7.02 -16.72 1.56
C LEU A 126 6.76 -16.78 0.05
N ASP A 127 5.55 -16.44 -0.40
CA ASP A 127 5.14 -16.49 -1.79
C ASP A 127 4.86 -15.10 -2.39
N VAL A 128 4.39 -14.18 -1.54
CA VAL A 128 3.99 -12.85 -1.95
C VAL A 128 4.61 -11.81 -1.02
N LEU A 129 5.32 -10.84 -1.59
CA LEU A 129 5.76 -9.64 -0.89
C LEU A 129 4.93 -8.45 -1.35
N VAL A 130 4.30 -7.75 -0.40
CA VAL A 130 3.63 -6.47 -0.65
C VAL A 130 4.38 -5.36 0.07
N ASN A 131 5.07 -4.54 -0.70
CA ASN A 131 5.67 -3.30 -0.24
C ASN A 131 4.62 -2.19 -0.30
N ASN A 132 4.05 -1.80 0.86
CA ASN A 132 2.97 -0.84 0.93
C ASN A 132 3.22 0.28 1.95
N ALA A 133 3.99 0.04 3.01
CA ALA A 133 4.33 1.06 3.99
C ALA A 133 4.91 2.32 3.32
N ALA A 134 4.42 3.48 3.73
CA ALA A 134 4.87 4.77 3.22
C ALA A 134 4.60 5.90 4.23
N GLU A 135 5.32 6.99 4.08
CA GLU A 135 5.08 8.26 4.74
C GLU A 135 5.13 9.42 3.73
N GLN A 136 4.52 10.56 4.08
CA GLN A 136 4.51 11.77 3.27
C GLN A 136 4.42 13.01 4.17
N HIS A 137 5.13 14.06 3.79
CA HIS A 137 5.24 15.28 4.57
C HIS A 137 5.09 16.50 3.65
N PRO A 138 3.93 17.19 3.63
CA PRO A 138 3.69 18.30 2.72
C PRO A 138 4.58 19.51 3.08
N ARG A 139 5.05 20.19 2.03
CA ARG A 139 5.78 21.46 2.11
C ARG A 139 5.27 22.42 1.04
N GLU A 140 5.31 23.70 1.34
CA GLU A 140 4.87 24.71 0.38
C GLU A 140 5.85 24.83 -0.79
N ASN A 141 7.16 24.82 -0.50
CA ASN A 141 8.21 24.99 -1.49
C ASN A 141 9.29 23.91 -1.38
N LEU A 142 10.08 23.74 -2.43
CA LEU A 142 11.20 22.78 -2.44
C LEU A 142 12.23 23.09 -1.34
N GLU A 143 12.52 24.37 -1.13
CA GLU A 143 13.47 24.84 -0.13
C GLU A 143 13.04 24.61 1.33
N ASP A 144 11.77 24.28 1.57
CA ASP A 144 11.25 23.92 2.88
C ASP A 144 11.45 22.43 3.22
N ILE A 145 11.88 21.62 2.25
CA ILE A 145 12.19 20.21 2.46
C ILE A 145 13.61 20.10 3.04
N SER A 146 13.71 19.72 4.31
CA SER A 146 15.03 19.51 4.92
C SER A 146 15.68 18.21 4.44
N ASP A 147 17.01 18.13 4.57
CA ASP A 147 17.77 16.91 4.24
C ASP A 147 17.26 15.71 5.06
N GLU A 148 16.92 15.90 6.33
CA GLU A 148 16.41 14.85 7.21
C GLU A 148 15.04 14.35 6.74
N GLN A 149 14.14 15.25 6.32
CA GLN A 149 12.83 14.86 5.74
C GLN A 149 13.04 14.08 4.46
N LEU A 150 13.88 14.58 3.56
CA LEU A 150 14.17 13.93 2.28
C LEU A 150 14.72 12.51 2.50
N GLU A 151 15.76 12.38 3.33
CA GLU A 151 16.36 11.08 3.65
C GLU A 151 15.34 10.12 4.29
N LYS A 152 14.54 10.59 5.24
CA LYS A 152 13.53 9.78 5.92
C LYS A 152 12.47 9.28 4.95
N THR A 153 11.92 10.17 4.11
CA THR A 153 10.91 9.83 3.09
C THR A 153 11.46 8.77 2.11
N PHE A 154 12.70 8.93 1.62
CA PHE A 154 13.33 7.93 0.76
C PHE A 154 13.64 6.63 1.49
N ARG A 155 14.05 6.69 2.74
CA ARG A 155 14.37 5.51 3.54
C ARG A 155 13.15 4.62 3.73
N THR A 156 12.02 5.20 4.10
CA THR A 156 10.76 4.47 4.28
C THR A 156 10.16 4.03 2.94
N ASN A 157 10.06 4.95 1.97
CA ASN A 157 9.29 4.69 0.76
C ASN A 157 10.06 3.93 -0.33
N VAL A 158 11.40 4.02 -0.35
CA VAL A 158 12.23 3.44 -1.42
C VAL A 158 13.20 2.39 -0.88
N PHE A 159 14.06 2.76 0.08
CA PHE A 159 15.10 1.85 0.55
C PHE A 159 14.52 0.59 1.20
N ALA A 160 13.41 0.72 1.93
CA ALA A 160 12.67 -0.41 2.49
C ALA A 160 12.27 -1.44 1.42
N TYR A 161 11.82 -0.99 0.25
CA TYR A 161 11.41 -1.87 -0.85
C TYR A 161 12.60 -2.68 -1.39
N PHE A 162 13.77 -2.05 -1.52
CA PHE A 162 15.01 -2.74 -1.86
C PHE A 162 15.42 -3.75 -0.78
N TYR A 163 15.38 -3.35 0.50
CA TYR A 163 15.77 -4.23 1.61
C TYR A 163 14.89 -5.46 1.67
N LEU A 164 13.56 -5.28 1.64
CA LEU A 164 12.61 -6.39 1.71
C LEU A 164 12.66 -7.27 0.48
N ALA A 165 12.72 -6.70 -0.73
CA ALA A 165 12.82 -7.49 -1.96
C ALA A 165 14.09 -8.35 -1.96
N ARG A 166 15.24 -7.78 -1.59
CA ARG A 166 16.53 -8.50 -1.51
C ARG A 166 16.47 -9.68 -0.53
N GLU A 167 15.87 -9.48 0.62
CA GLU A 167 15.73 -10.55 1.63
C GLU A 167 14.68 -11.59 1.21
N ALA A 168 13.54 -11.16 0.68
CA ALA A 168 12.47 -12.03 0.22
C ALA A 168 12.91 -12.94 -0.94
N LEU A 169 13.72 -12.43 -1.88
CA LEU A 169 14.23 -13.19 -3.04
C LEU A 169 15.07 -14.42 -2.68
N LYS A 170 15.54 -14.52 -1.44
CA LYS A 170 16.22 -15.72 -0.92
C LYS A 170 15.26 -16.89 -0.69
N PHE A 171 13.96 -16.62 -0.60
CA PHE A 171 12.93 -17.58 -0.19
C PHE A 171 11.72 -17.62 -1.13
N LEU A 172 11.53 -16.57 -1.94
CA LEU A 172 10.44 -16.55 -2.92
C LEU A 172 10.63 -17.69 -3.95
N PRO A 173 9.58 -18.50 -4.19
CA PRO A 173 9.60 -19.52 -5.24
C PRO A 173 9.61 -18.88 -6.63
N ASP A 174 9.90 -19.69 -7.65
CA ASP A 174 9.98 -19.23 -9.04
C ASP A 174 8.63 -18.76 -9.62
N ASP A 175 7.51 -19.00 -8.96
CA ASP A 175 6.19 -18.44 -9.30
C ASP A 175 5.74 -17.34 -8.32
N GLY A 176 6.65 -16.79 -7.53
CA GLY A 176 6.40 -15.77 -6.52
C GLY A 176 5.94 -14.43 -7.10
N ALA A 177 5.41 -13.57 -6.23
CA ALA A 177 4.98 -12.23 -6.63
C ALA A 177 5.51 -11.15 -5.68
N ILE A 178 5.97 -10.04 -6.25
CA ILE A 178 6.28 -8.80 -5.54
C ILE A 178 5.31 -7.72 -6.03
N ILE A 179 4.61 -7.06 -5.10
CA ILE A 179 3.64 -6.03 -5.42
C ILE A 179 4.04 -4.76 -4.69
N ASN A 180 4.29 -3.71 -5.43
CA ASN A 180 4.73 -2.42 -4.90
C ASN A 180 3.59 -1.41 -4.91
N THR A 181 3.45 -0.62 -3.85
CA THR A 181 2.47 0.47 -3.81
C THR A 181 3.14 1.79 -4.21
N THR A 182 2.86 2.25 -5.43
CA THR A 182 3.23 3.58 -5.91
C THR A 182 2.07 4.57 -5.65
N SER A 183 1.84 5.55 -6.51
CA SER A 183 0.77 6.54 -6.39
C SER A 183 0.50 7.19 -7.75
N VAL A 184 -0.70 7.75 -7.94
CA VAL A 184 -0.98 8.65 -9.06
C VAL A 184 -0.02 9.84 -9.11
N THR A 185 0.53 10.27 -7.98
CA THR A 185 1.50 11.37 -7.92
C THR A 185 2.82 11.05 -8.61
N ALA A 186 3.16 9.78 -8.85
CA ALA A 186 4.30 9.36 -9.67
C ALA A 186 4.14 9.79 -11.15
N TYR A 187 2.92 10.01 -11.60
CA TYR A 187 2.57 10.32 -12.99
C TYR A 187 2.18 11.78 -13.20
N ARG A 188 1.38 12.32 -12.29
CA ARG A 188 0.91 13.72 -12.41
C ARG A 188 1.75 14.72 -11.60
N GLY A 189 2.59 14.25 -10.68
CA GLY A 189 3.24 15.07 -9.68
C GLY A 189 2.29 15.55 -8.58
N SER A 190 2.87 16.26 -7.60
CA SER A 190 2.14 17.00 -6.56
C SER A 190 3.05 18.14 -6.06
N PRO A 191 2.63 19.42 -6.17
CA PRO A 191 3.49 20.54 -5.83
C PRO A 191 3.86 20.59 -4.35
N HIS A 192 3.00 20.11 -3.46
CA HIS A 192 3.23 20.10 -2.01
C HIS A 192 3.80 18.78 -1.47
N LEU A 193 4.04 17.77 -2.33
CA LEU A 193 4.56 16.45 -1.97
C LEU A 193 5.70 16.05 -2.94
N ILE A 194 6.70 16.92 -3.12
CA ILE A 194 7.74 16.76 -4.13
C ILE A 194 8.60 15.52 -3.83
N ASP A 195 9.09 15.39 -2.60
CA ASP A 195 9.87 14.24 -2.14
C ASP A 195 9.07 12.93 -2.21
N TYR A 196 7.83 12.92 -1.71
CA TYR A 196 6.94 11.77 -1.81
C TYR A 196 6.70 11.35 -3.26
N SER A 197 6.33 12.28 -4.14
CA SER A 197 6.09 12.00 -5.56
C SER A 197 7.33 11.43 -6.24
N SER A 198 8.52 11.96 -5.89
CA SER A 198 9.81 11.46 -6.38
C SER A 198 10.04 10.01 -5.93
N THR A 199 9.73 9.67 -4.66
CA THR A 199 9.83 8.28 -4.19
C THR A 199 8.87 7.36 -4.95
N LYS A 200 7.65 7.83 -5.25
CA LYS A 200 6.65 7.02 -5.98
C LYS A 200 7.03 6.82 -7.44
N GLY A 201 7.70 7.77 -8.07
CA GLY A 201 8.34 7.61 -9.39
C GLY A 201 9.50 6.61 -9.35
N ALA A 202 10.35 6.67 -8.32
CA ALA A 202 11.43 5.69 -8.12
C ALA A 202 10.90 4.25 -7.99
N ILE A 203 9.75 4.05 -7.30
CA ILE A 203 9.10 2.74 -7.18
C ILE A 203 8.64 2.20 -8.55
N VAL A 204 8.15 3.04 -9.44
CA VAL A 204 7.77 2.62 -10.81
C VAL A 204 9.00 2.10 -11.57
N ALA A 205 10.11 2.84 -11.53
CA ALA A 205 11.36 2.43 -12.15
C ALA A 205 11.92 1.13 -11.52
N PHE A 206 11.89 1.03 -10.18
CA PHE A 206 12.28 -0.18 -9.44
C PHE A 206 11.44 -1.40 -9.86
N THR A 207 10.12 -1.24 -9.94
CA THR A 207 9.19 -2.30 -10.35
C THR A 207 9.52 -2.83 -11.73
N ARG A 208 9.72 -1.95 -12.71
CA ARG A 208 10.05 -2.31 -14.10
C ARG A 208 11.41 -3.01 -14.21
N SER A 209 12.42 -2.46 -13.57
CA SER A 209 13.78 -3.01 -13.59
C SER A 209 13.85 -4.38 -12.92
N LEU A 210 13.21 -4.53 -11.76
CA LEU A 210 13.20 -5.80 -11.03
C LEU A 210 12.38 -6.86 -11.77
N ALA A 211 11.28 -6.48 -12.43
CA ALA A 211 10.47 -7.38 -13.25
C ALA A 211 11.28 -8.01 -14.39
N ILE A 212 12.07 -7.19 -15.10
CA ILE A 212 12.95 -7.68 -16.17
C ILE A 212 14.04 -8.61 -15.60
N SER A 213 14.64 -8.22 -14.47
CA SER A 213 15.72 -9.00 -13.83
C SER A 213 15.26 -10.36 -13.31
N LEU A 214 13.97 -10.54 -13.00
CA LEU A 214 13.42 -11.77 -12.41
C LEU A 214 12.57 -12.59 -13.38
N ALA A 215 12.47 -12.17 -14.65
CA ALA A 215 11.63 -12.82 -15.64
C ALA A 215 12.00 -14.30 -15.85
N ASP A 216 13.30 -14.63 -15.88
CA ASP A 216 13.79 -16.00 -16.05
C ASP A 216 13.44 -16.91 -14.85
N ARG A 217 13.18 -16.33 -13.67
CA ARG A 217 12.71 -17.05 -12.49
C ARG A 217 11.18 -17.17 -12.45
N GLY A 218 10.46 -16.56 -13.38
CA GLY A 218 8.99 -16.51 -13.34
C GLY A 218 8.43 -15.68 -12.21
N ILE A 219 9.26 -14.98 -11.42
CA ILE A 219 8.81 -14.08 -10.35
C ILE A 219 8.24 -12.82 -10.97
N ARG A 220 6.97 -12.53 -10.70
CA ARG A 220 6.29 -11.35 -11.23
C ARG A 220 6.45 -10.17 -10.26
N VAL A 221 6.78 -9.01 -10.82
CA VAL A 221 6.91 -7.76 -10.06
C VAL A 221 6.03 -6.71 -10.70
N ASN A 222 4.98 -6.30 -9.99
CA ASN A 222 4.02 -5.31 -10.46
C ASN A 222 3.76 -4.25 -9.40
N ALA A 223 3.03 -3.23 -9.76
CA ALA A 223 2.66 -2.17 -8.81
C ALA A 223 1.16 -1.82 -8.87
N VAL A 224 0.70 -1.22 -7.80
CA VAL A 224 -0.59 -0.53 -7.72
C VAL A 224 -0.30 0.95 -7.48
N ALA A 225 -0.95 1.83 -8.24
CA ALA A 225 -0.90 3.28 -8.11
C ALA A 225 -2.28 3.81 -7.70
N PRO A 226 -2.61 3.82 -6.41
CA PRO A 226 -3.88 4.35 -5.94
C PRO A 226 -3.99 5.86 -6.20
N GLY A 227 -5.24 6.31 -6.44
CA GLY A 227 -5.63 7.71 -6.33
C GLY A 227 -5.85 8.13 -4.87
N PRO A 228 -6.75 9.09 -4.62
CA PRO A 228 -7.10 9.51 -3.27
C PRO A 228 -7.90 8.40 -2.56
N ILE A 229 -7.29 7.72 -1.60
CA ILE A 229 -7.91 6.64 -0.82
C ILE A 229 -8.02 7.05 0.64
N TRP A 230 -9.19 6.84 1.23
CA TRP A 230 -9.46 7.17 2.63
C TRP A 230 -8.70 6.22 3.57
N THR A 231 -7.59 6.69 4.10
CA THR A 231 -6.67 5.93 4.98
C THR A 231 -6.11 6.83 6.07
N PRO A 232 -5.53 6.29 7.16
CA PRO A 232 -4.90 7.10 8.20
C PRO A 232 -3.81 8.05 7.72
N LEU A 233 -3.18 7.75 6.58
CA LEU A 233 -2.18 8.62 5.97
C LEU A 233 -2.74 10.02 5.68
N ILE A 234 -4.04 10.16 5.41
CA ILE A 234 -4.64 11.43 5.01
C ILE A 234 -4.80 12.40 6.18
N PRO A 235 -5.53 12.09 7.26
CA PRO A 235 -5.63 12.99 8.40
C PRO A 235 -4.33 13.15 9.19
N SER A 236 -3.36 12.24 9.04
CA SER A 236 -2.02 12.38 9.62
C SER A 236 -1.07 13.24 8.79
N THR A 237 -1.46 13.57 7.56
CA THR A 237 -0.66 14.39 6.65
C THR A 237 -1.21 15.81 6.52
N PHE A 238 -2.52 15.94 6.34
CA PHE A 238 -3.18 17.18 5.97
C PHE A 238 -3.99 17.74 7.13
N ASP A 239 -4.22 19.04 7.09
CA ASP A 239 -5.13 19.72 8.01
C ASP A 239 -6.59 19.27 7.82
N ALA A 240 -7.45 19.73 8.72
CA ALA A 240 -8.85 19.33 8.73
C ALA A 240 -9.65 19.85 7.52
N ASP A 241 -9.32 21.02 6.99
CA ASP A 241 -9.99 21.59 5.80
C ASP A 241 -9.64 20.78 4.55
N HIS A 242 -8.36 20.52 4.31
CA HIS A 242 -7.90 19.69 3.19
C HIS A 242 -8.48 18.26 3.29
N THR A 243 -8.46 17.67 4.49
CA THR A 243 -9.03 16.33 4.74
C THR A 243 -10.52 16.28 4.38
N SER A 244 -11.27 17.36 4.67
CA SER A 244 -12.70 17.41 4.38
C SER A 244 -13.05 17.39 2.90
N LYS A 245 -12.16 17.85 2.03
CA LYS A 245 -12.30 17.95 0.56
C LYS A 245 -11.58 16.84 -0.19
N PHE A 246 -10.91 15.94 0.54
CA PHE A 246 -10.05 14.92 -0.04
C PHE A 246 -10.79 14.03 -1.04
N GLY A 247 -10.27 13.92 -2.27
CA GLY A 247 -10.85 13.15 -3.36
C GLY A 247 -12.02 13.82 -4.09
N ALA A 248 -12.34 15.09 -3.80
CA ALA A 248 -13.36 15.84 -4.55
C ALA A 248 -12.97 16.06 -6.02
N ASP A 249 -11.67 16.16 -6.32
CA ASP A 249 -11.14 16.54 -7.62
C ASP A 249 -11.08 15.40 -8.65
N VAL A 250 -11.25 14.14 -8.22
CA VAL A 250 -11.24 13.02 -9.16
C VAL A 250 -12.60 12.91 -9.88
N PRO A 251 -12.66 12.31 -11.09
CA PRO A 251 -13.93 12.16 -11.83
C PRO A 251 -15.07 11.50 -11.05
N MET A 252 -14.77 10.57 -10.12
CA MET A 252 -15.78 9.97 -9.26
C MET A 252 -16.19 10.85 -8.06
N GLN A 253 -15.56 12.02 -7.86
CA GLN A 253 -15.87 13.06 -6.86
C GLN A 253 -15.97 12.54 -5.41
N ARG A 254 -15.17 11.55 -5.07
CA ARG A 254 -15.04 11.02 -3.72
C ARG A 254 -13.69 10.34 -3.53
N PRO A 255 -13.20 10.19 -2.31
CA PRO A 255 -12.10 9.27 -2.08
C PRO A 255 -12.59 7.83 -2.28
N GLY A 256 -11.67 6.97 -2.74
CA GLY A 256 -11.86 5.52 -2.71
C GLY A 256 -11.71 4.98 -1.29
N GLU A 257 -12.19 3.76 -1.08
CA GLU A 257 -12.01 3.02 0.16
C GLU A 257 -10.89 1.97 -0.02
N PRO A 258 -10.17 1.57 1.04
CA PRO A 258 -9.19 0.51 0.98
C PRO A 258 -9.68 -0.78 0.33
N GLU A 259 -10.93 -1.17 0.61
CA GLU A 259 -11.57 -2.36 0.03
C GLU A 259 -11.78 -2.28 -1.50
N GLU A 260 -11.80 -1.07 -2.07
CA GLU A 260 -11.91 -0.87 -3.52
C GLU A 260 -10.55 -1.00 -4.24
N VAL A 261 -9.45 -0.91 -3.48
CA VAL A 261 -8.07 -1.06 -4.00
C VAL A 261 -7.56 -2.47 -3.80
N ALA A 262 -7.92 -3.13 -2.70
CA ALA A 262 -7.41 -4.44 -2.31
C ALA A 262 -7.58 -5.55 -3.37
N PRO A 263 -8.67 -5.61 -4.19
CA PRO A 263 -8.79 -6.60 -5.26
C PRO A 263 -7.67 -6.55 -6.30
N ALA A 264 -7.07 -5.37 -6.55
CA ALA A 264 -5.92 -5.25 -7.44
C ALA A 264 -4.69 -6.00 -6.90
N PHE A 265 -4.48 -5.98 -5.59
CA PHE A 265 -3.41 -6.76 -4.95
C PHE A 265 -3.67 -8.27 -5.05
N VAL A 266 -4.90 -8.73 -4.84
CA VAL A 266 -5.27 -10.14 -5.02
C VAL A 266 -5.00 -10.59 -6.46
N PHE A 267 -5.45 -9.80 -7.45
CA PHE A 267 -5.22 -10.08 -8.86
C PHE A 267 -3.72 -10.20 -9.19
N LEU A 268 -2.90 -9.29 -8.68
CA LEU A 268 -1.46 -9.30 -8.93
C LEU A 268 -0.74 -10.42 -8.15
N ALA A 269 -1.28 -10.89 -7.03
CA ALA A 269 -0.69 -11.94 -6.21
C ALA A 269 -0.93 -13.36 -6.77
N CYS A 270 -1.96 -13.57 -7.57
CA CYS A 270 -2.39 -14.90 -8.02
C CYS A 270 -2.16 -15.15 -9.51
N GLY A 271 -2.53 -16.36 -9.97
CA GLY A 271 -2.36 -16.80 -11.36
C GLY A 271 -3.19 -16.02 -12.39
N ASP A 272 -4.19 -15.24 -11.97
CA ASP A 272 -5.01 -14.42 -12.89
C ASP A 272 -4.16 -13.37 -13.62
N SER A 273 -3.02 -12.98 -13.04
CA SER A 273 -2.03 -12.06 -13.62
C SER A 273 -0.76 -12.75 -14.12
N SER A 274 -0.82 -14.02 -14.48
CA SER A 274 0.36 -14.84 -14.86
C SER A 274 1.15 -14.27 -16.05
N TYR A 275 0.53 -13.49 -16.93
CA TYR A 275 1.19 -12.82 -18.05
C TYR A 275 1.44 -11.32 -17.81
N MET A 276 1.51 -10.90 -16.54
CA MET A 276 1.75 -9.51 -16.16
C MET A 276 2.99 -9.40 -15.27
N THR A 277 4.01 -8.69 -15.75
CA THR A 277 5.15 -8.25 -14.94
C THR A 277 5.61 -6.86 -15.41
N GLY A 278 6.14 -6.05 -14.52
CA GLY A 278 6.54 -4.66 -14.80
C GLY A 278 5.38 -3.68 -15.00
N GLN A 279 4.15 -4.07 -14.71
CA GLN A 279 2.94 -3.27 -14.96
C GLN A 279 2.45 -2.55 -13.70
N VAL A 280 1.63 -1.51 -13.91
CA VAL A 280 1.02 -0.72 -12.84
C VAL A 280 -0.49 -0.67 -13.04
N LEU A 281 -1.26 -1.01 -12.01
CA LEU A 281 -2.72 -0.86 -11.98
C LEU A 281 -3.10 0.45 -11.28
N HIS A 282 -4.09 1.15 -11.81
CA HIS A 282 -4.48 2.50 -11.35
C HIS A 282 -5.93 2.56 -10.81
N PRO A 283 -6.22 2.07 -9.60
CA PRO A 283 -7.50 2.31 -8.94
C PRO A 283 -7.53 3.74 -8.37
N ASN A 284 -7.93 4.73 -9.19
CA ASN A 284 -7.67 6.15 -8.94
C ASN A 284 -8.91 7.08 -9.04
N GLY A 285 -10.11 6.53 -9.15
CA GLY A 285 -11.33 7.35 -9.26
C GLY A 285 -11.54 8.00 -10.62
N GLY A 286 -10.84 7.51 -11.67
CA GLY A 286 -11.06 7.92 -13.07
C GLY A 286 -10.06 8.95 -13.61
N GLU A 287 -8.99 9.26 -12.88
CA GLU A 287 -7.90 10.08 -13.43
C GLU A 287 -7.22 9.35 -14.60
N VAL A 288 -7.06 10.05 -15.74
CA VAL A 288 -6.36 9.51 -16.91
C VAL A 288 -4.86 9.54 -16.65
N VAL A 289 -4.21 8.39 -16.77
CA VAL A 289 -2.77 8.24 -16.59
C VAL A 289 -2.14 7.86 -17.91
N ASN A 290 -1.28 8.73 -18.42
CA ASN A 290 -0.41 8.43 -19.54
C ASN A 290 0.95 7.95 -19.00
N ALA A 291 1.30 6.70 -19.27
CA ALA A 291 2.57 6.10 -18.82
C ALA A 291 3.69 6.35 -19.84
#